data_6ee21e9087b30a315d86b93123ad7715
#
_entry.id   6ee21e9087b30a315d86b93123ad7715
#
_cell.length_a   1.000
_cell.length_b   1.000
_cell.length_c   1.000
_cell.angle_alpha   90.00
_cell.angle_beta   90.00
_cell.angle_gamma   90.00
#
_symmetry.space_group_name_H-M   'P 1'
#
loop_
_entity.id
_entity.type
_entity.pdbx_description
1 polymer ?
#
loop_
_entity_poly.entity_id
_entity_poly.type
_entity_poly.pdbx_seq_one_letter_code
_entity_poly.pdbx_strand_id
1 'polypeptide(L)'
;MIFMPTKKIVIFDFCGTLITFQTADRYVMFCVERLHDSKVVRWRHFIIRMMDKLRVFKIYNLIHPDNNWRKRMVLWQMKGVSYDLCDKLAKKYFEEELLPNVVQPVVKKLKGHLANGDRVFILSGGYDIYIKYFAKYFGVKETMSSKIAFQDGVCLGKMSGKDCMRENKVECIRPYLDGEDTICYTDSQSDLPLLKLVDEPVVVSHDSSQHWAENHKYKQIIWN
;
A
#
# COMPACT_ATOMS: atom_id res chain seq x y z
N MET A 1 -4.20 -39.46 -14.42
CA MET A 1 -3.17 -38.44 -14.13
C MET A 1 -3.91 -37.21 -13.62
N ILE A 2 -3.92 -36.97 -12.31
CA ILE A 2 -4.57 -35.78 -11.73
C ILE A 2 -3.58 -34.64 -11.96
N PHE A 3 -3.91 -33.75 -12.90
CA PHE A 3 -3.18 -32.50 -13.06
C PHE A 3 -3.36 -31.70 -11.75
N MET A 4 -2.40 -31.73 -10.85
CA MET A 4 -2.36 -30.74 -9.79
C MET A 4 -2.04 -29.39 -10.47
N PRO A 5 -2.89 -28.36 -10.29
CA PRO A 5 -2.59 -27.05 -10.83
C PRO A 5 -1.24 -26.58 -10.26
N THR A 6 -0.36 -26.12 -11.14
CA THR A 6 0.91 -25.49 -10.72
C THR A 6 0.56 -24.31 -9.81
N LYS A 7 1.17 -24.26 -8.64
CA LYS A 7 1.02 -23.12 -7.72
C LYS A 7 1.56 -21.88 -8.41
N LYS A 8 0.79 -20.79 -8.30
CA LYS A 8 1.17 -19.50 -8.88
C LYS A 8 1.72 -18.57 -7.80
N ILE A 9 2.59 -17.65 -8.22
CA ILE A 9 2.96 -16.49 -7.43
C ILE A 9 2.01 -15.35 -7.80
N VAL A 10 1.26 -14.85 -6.82
CA VAL A 10 0.25 -13.83 -7.06
C VAL A 10 0.55 -12.60 -6.21
N ILE A 11 0.69 -11.47 -6.87
CA ILE A 11 1.07 -10.20 -6.26
C ILE A 11 -0.13 -9.26 -6.32
N PHE A 12 -0.50 -8.70 -5.18
CA PHE A 12 -1.50 -7.65 -5.09
C PHE A 12 -0.86 -6.36 -4.61
N ASP A 13 -1.01 -5.28 -5.38
CA ASP A 13 -0.92 -3.96 -4.81
C ASP A 13 -2.04 -3.73 -3.81
N PHE A 14 -1.91 -2.74 -2.95
CA PHE A 14 -2.84 -2.52 -1.86
C PHE A 14 -3.73 -1.30 -2.08
N CYS A 15 -3.12 -0.13 -2.29
CA CYS A 15 -3.81 1.14 -2.39
C CYS A 15 -4.41 1.32 -3.79
N GLY A 16 -5.73 1.57 -3.90
CA GLY A 16 -6.42 1.63 -5.20
C GLY A 16 -6.71 0.25 -5.81
N THR A 17 -6.14 -0.82 -5.26
CA THR A 17 -6.26 -2.19 -5.76
C THR A 17 -7.08 -3.08 -4.81
N LEU A 18 -6.58 -3.37 -3.61
CA LEU A 18 -7.33 -4.09 -2.57
C LEU A 18 -8.22 -3.15 -1.75
N ILE A 19 -7.81 -1.90 -1.60
CA ILE A 19 -8.50 -0.81 -0.89
C ILE A 19 -8.79 0.31 -1.88
N THR A 20 -9.95 0.93 -1.79
CA THR A 20 -10.46 1.95 -2.74
C THR A 20 -9.69 3.28 -2.74
N PHE A 21 -8.73 3.49 -1.83
CA PHE A 21 -8.04 4.77 -1.65
C PHE A 21 -6.57 4.62 -1.29
N GLN A 22 -5.82 5.75 -1.31
CA GLN A 22 -4.42 5.83 -0.88
C GLN A 22 -4.32 5.83 0.65
N THR A 23 -3.70 4.79 1.23
CA THR A 23 -3.83 4.46 2.65
C THR A 23 -2.82 5.14 3.57
N ALA A 24 -1.61 5.48 3.10
CA ALA A 24 -0.52 5.94 3.96
C ALA A 24 -0.81 7.28 4.66
N ASP A 25 -1.17 8.30 3.89
CA ASP A 25 -1.50 9.62 4.42
C ASP A 25 -2.78 9.57 5.27
N ARG A 26 -3.77 8.79 4.81
CA ARG A 26 -5.06 8.64 5.51
C ARG A 26 -4.89 7.98 6.88
N TYR A 27 -3.98 6.99 7.00
CA TYR A 27 -3.63 6.41 8.30
C TYR A 27 -3.05 7.45 9.27
N VAL A 28 -2.10 8.28 8.80
CA VAL A 28 -1.53 9.32 9.67
C VAL A 28 -2.58 10.33 10.09
N MET A 29 -3.47 10.75 9.18
CA MET A 29 -4.57 11.65 9.51
C MET A 29 -5.53 11.04 10.53
N PHE A 30 -5.91 9.78 10.35
CA PHE A 30 -6.71 9.01 11.30
C PHE A 30 -6.09 8.98 12.71
N CYS A 31 -4.76 8.81 12.78
CA CYS A 31 -4.04 8.86 14.05
C CYS A 31 -4.04 10.27 14.66
N VAL A 32 -3.74 11.29 13.86
CA VAL A 32 -3.65 12.69 14.32
C VAL A 32 -4.98 13.17 14.90
N GLU A 33 -6.10 12.82 14.27
CA GLU A 33 -7.44 13.14 14.77
C GLU A 33 -7.73 12.53 16.13
N ARG A 34 -7.16 11.35 16.42
CA ARG A 34 -7.32 10.64 17.71
C ARG A 34 -6.26 10.98 18.76
N LEU A 35 -5.24 11.74 18.35
CA LEU A 35 -4.16 12.25 19.22
C LEU A 35 -4.34 13.74 19.53
N HIS A 36 -5.58 14.24 19.50
CA HIS A 36 -5.92 15.67 19.67
C HIS A 36 -5.45 16.28 21.01
N ASP A 37 -5.22 15.46 22.05
CA ASP A 37 -4.70 15.92 23.35
C ASP A 37 -3.21 16.28 23.28
N SER A 38 -2.47 15.80 22.28
CA SER A 38 -1.05 16.12 22.11
C SER A 38 -0.86 17.47 21.42
N LYS A 39 -0.44 18.48 22.19
CA LYS A 39 -0.10 19.82 21.66
C LYS A 39 0.95 19.76 20.55
N VAL A 40 1.92 18.85 20.66
CA VAL A 40 3.01 18.68 19.69
C VAL A 40 2.49 18.10 18.38
N VAL A 41 1.62 17.07 18.42
CA VAL A 41 1.00 16.48 17.23
C VAL A 41 0.13 17.53 16.53
N ARG A 42 -0.69 18.26 17.27
CA ARG A 42 -1.52 19.36 16.73
C ARG A 42 -0.70 20.43 16.04
N TRP A 43 0.41 20.87 16.65
CA TRP A 43 1.31 21.86 16.06
C TRP A 43 1.92 21.37 14.75
N ARG A 44 2.42 20.11 14.70
CA ARG A 44 2.94 19.52 13.46
C ARG A 44 1.86 19.38 12.40
N HIS A 45 0.66 19.00 12.79
CA HIS A 45 -0.49 18.94 11.89
C HIS A 45 -0.79 20.32 11.28
N PHE A 46 -0.80 21.37 12.09
CA PHE A 46 -0.99 22.74 11.61
C PHE A 46 0.08 23.13 10.56
N ILE A 47 1.35 22.80 10.79
CA ILE A 47 2.43 23.04 9.82
C ILE A 47 2.14 22.34 8.49
N ILE A 48 1.81 21.05 8.52
CA ILE A 48 1.52 20.27 7.30
C ILE A 48 0.33 20.88 6.54
N ARG A 49 -0.73 21.25 7.23
CA ARG A 49 -1.89 21.92 6.61
C ARG A 49 -1.52 23.27 5.97
N MET A 50 -0.66 24.04 6.62
CA MET A 50 -0.16 25.30 6.04
C MET A 50 0.66 25.04 4.78
N MET A 51 1.54 24.05 4.79
CA MET A 51 2.33 23.66 3.61
C MET A 51 1.45 23.18 2.45
N ASP A 52 0.41 22.38 2.73
CA ASP A 52 -0.58 21.96 1.73
C ASP A 52 -1.34 23.19 1.16
N LYS A 53 -1.81 24.11 2.02
CA LYS A 53 -2.52 25.32 1.61
C LYS A 53 -1.65 26.24 0.73
N LEU A 54 -0.38 26.36 1.05
CA LEU A 54 0.61 27.13 0.29
C LEU A 54 1.14 26.38 -0.94
N ARG A 55 0.62 25.18 -1.23
CA ARG A 55 1.02 24.30 -2.34
C ARG A 55 2.52 23.95 -2.36
N VAL A 56 3.20 24.02 -1.22
CA VAL A 56 4.64 23.75 -1.09
C VAL A 56 4.98 22.35 -1.61
N PHE A 57 4.20 21.32 -1.25
CA PHE A 57 4.39 19.97 -1.73
C PHE A 57 4.20 19.84 -3.25
N LYS A 58 3.22 20.56 -3.82
CA LYS A 58 2.99 20.56 -5.27
C LYS A 58 4.18 21.17 -6.01
N ILE A 59 4.69 22.30 -5.55
CA ILE A 59 5.86 22.96 -6.15
C ILE A 59 7.10 22.08 -6.01
N TYR A 60 7.32 21.48 -4.84
CA TYR A 60 8.44 20.60 -4.61
C TYR A 60 8.42 19.37 -5.54
N ASN A 61 7.25 18.72 -5.71
CA ASN A 61 7.10 17.56 -6.58
C ASN A 61 7.29 17.87 -8.07
N LEU A 62 7.09 19.13 -8.51
CA LEU A 62 7.42 19.53 -9.89
C LEU A 62 8.94 19.51 -10.14
N ILE A 63 9.75 19.81 -9.10
CA ILE A 63 11.21 19.83 -9.19
C ILE A 63 11.80 18.44 -8.91
N HIS A 64 11.15 17.67 -8.03
CA HIS A 64 11.61 16.36 -7.57
C HIS A 64 10.49 15.31 -7.67
N PRO A 65 10.11 14.85 -8.86
CA PRO A 65 8.93 13.98 -9.08
C PRO A 65 9.06 12.61 -8.41
N ASP A 66 10.30 12.14 -8.18
CA ASP A 66 10.58 10.83 -7.59
C ASP A 66 10.71 10.86 -6.06
N ASN A 67 10.76 12.05 -5.48
CA ASN A 67 10.91 12.20 -4.04
C ASN A 67 9.54 12.35 -3.36
N ASN A 68 9.09 11.31 -2.70
CA ASN A 68 7.82 11.32 -1.96
C ASN A 68 7.94 12.11 -0.63
N TRP A 69 8.39 13.39 -0.74
CA TRP A 69 8.64 14.25 0.42
C TRP A 69 7.37 14.49 1.25
N ARG A 70 6.21 14.66 0.57
CA ARG A 70 4.93 14.84 1.25
C ARG A 70 4.63 13.68 2.19
N LYS A 71 4.76 12.45 1.75
CA LYS A 71 4.56 11.24 2.58
C LYS A 71 5.46 11.23 3.81
N ARG A 72 6.73 11.65 3.65
CA ARG A 72 7.70 11.76 4.76
C ARG A 72 7.29 12.83 5.76
N MET A 73 6.87 14.00 5.28
CA MET A 73 6.42 15.10 6.13
C MET A 73 5.11 14.78 6.83
N VAL A 74 4.19 14.10 6.16
CA VAL A 74 2.95 13.61 6.79
C VAL A 74 3.28 12.63 7.91
N LEU A 75 4.17 11.67 7.68
CA LEU A 75 4.58 10.70 8.71
C LEU A 75 5.32 11.35 9.90
N TRP A 76 6.05 12.45 9.68
CA TRP A 76 6.73 13.19 10.75
C TRP A 76 5.78 13.65 11.87
N GLN A 77 4.49 13.82 11.58
CA GLN A 77 3.49 14.17 12.61
C GLN A 77 3.43 13.12 13.72
N MET A 78 3.72 11.85 13.41
CA MET A 78 3.70 10.73 14.36
C MET A 78 4.95 10.64 15.24
N LYS A 79 5.96 11.50 15.04
CA LYS A 79 7.20 11.48 15.83
C LYS A 79 6.91 11.63 17.32
N GLY A 80 7.42 10.69 18.13
CA GLY A 80 7.26 10.69 19.58
C GLY A 80 6.04 9.91 20.09
N VAL A 81 5.20 9.35 19.19
CA VAL A 81 4.07 8.49 19.58
C VAL A 81 4.60 7.08 19.87
N SER A 82 4.11 6.44 20.93
CA SER A 82 4.53 5.08 21.29
C SER A 82 4.10 4.06 20.23
N TYR A 83 4.87 2.98 20.09
CA TYR A 83 4.53 1.85 19.21
C TYR A 83 3.15 1.26 19.55
N ASP A 84 2.88 1.01 20.84
CA ASP A 84 1.62 0.41 21.28
C ASP A 84 0.41 1.26 20.89
N LEU A 85 0.54 2.60 20.98
CA LEU A 85 -0.54 3.49 20.55
C LEU A 85 -0.68 3.53 19.02
N CYS A 86 0.44 3.58 18.28
CA CYS A 86 0.42 3.46 16.81
C CYS A 86 -0.22 2.14 16.37
N ASP A 87 0.13 1.03 17.01
CA ASP A 87 -0.39 -0.30 16.70
C ASP A 87 -1.88 -0.43 17.02
N LYS A 88 -2.31 0.07 18.19
CA LYS A 88 -3.73 0.14 18.56
C LYS A 88 -4.54 0.96 17.55
N LEU A 89 -4.00 2.10 17.11
CA LEU A 89 -4.64 2.95 16.10
C LEU A 89 -4.62 2.28 14.71
N ALA A 90 -3.58 1.53 14.38
CA ALA A 90 -3.50 0.77 13.13
C ALA A 90 -4.56 -0.34 13.06
N LYS A 91 -4.82 -1.02 14.17
CA LYS A 91 -5.90 -2.00 14.26
C LYS A 91 -7.27 -1.34 14.06
N LYS A 92 -7.53 -0.22 14.74
CA LYS A 92 -8.77 0.55 14.55
C LYS A 92 -8.92 1.07 13.12
N TYR A 93 -7.83 1.58 12.53
CA TYR A 93 -7.83 2.02 11.13
C TYR A 93 -8.18 0.89 10.17
N PHE A 94 -7.67 -0.32 10.41
CA PHE A 94 -8.09 -1.49 9.66
C PHE A 94 -9.59 -1.76 9.80
N GLU A 95 -10.12 -1.76 11.02
CA GLU A 95 -11.52 -2.10 11.31
C GLU A 95 -12.50 -1.01 10.80
N GLU A 96 -12.18 0.27 11.00
CA GLU A 96 -13.07 1.39 10.74
C GLU A 96 -12.94 1.93 9.30
N GLU A 97 -11.74 1.87 8.69
CA GLU A 97 -11.48 2.49 7.40
C GLU A 97 -11.13 1.48 6.29
N LEU A 98 -10.28 0.49 6.55
CA LEU A 98 -9.84 -0.40 5.48
C LEU A 98 -10.88 -1.46 5.16
N LEU A 99 -11.40 -2.16 6.16
CA LEU A 99 -12.30 -3.28 5.96
C LEU A 99 -13.63 -2.88 5.26
N PRO A 100 -14.26 -1.73 5.57
CA PRO A 100 -15.45 -1.28 4.84
C PRO A 100 -15.18 -0.83 3.40
N ASN A 101 -13.93 -0.51 3.07
CA ASN A 101 -13.54 0.08 1.78
C ASN A 101 -12.69 -0.86 0.93
N VAL A 102 -12.92 -2.17 1.02
CA VAL A 102 -12.24 -3.15 0.16
C VAL A 102 -12.84 -3.16 -1.24
N VAL A 103 -12.01 -3.34 -2.25
CA VAL A 103 -12.44 -3.55 -3.64
C VAL A 103 -12.93 -5.00 -3.78
N GLN A 104 -14.23 -5.20 -3.64
CA GLN A 104 -14.85 -6.52 -3.55
C GLN A 104 -14.47 -7.49 -4.68
N PRO A 105 -14.47 -7.10 -5.98
CA PRO A 105 -14.07 -8.00 -7.06
C PRO A 105 -12.63 -8.49 -6.91
N VAL A 106 -11.71 -7.63 -6.45
CA VAL A 106 -10.29 -7.97 -6.28
C VAL A 106 -10.08 -8.83 -5.03
N VAL A 107 -10.77 -8.55 -3.93
CA VAL A 107 -10.75 -9.40 -2.73
C VAL A 107 -11.33 -10.79 -3.02
N LYS A 108 -12.33 -10.89 -3.90
CA LYS A 108 -12.83 -12.20 -4.38
C LYS A 108 -11.72 -12.99 -5.11
N LYS A 109 -10.91 -12.32 -5.95
CA LYS A 109 -9.74 -12.94 -6.60
C LYS A 109 -8.69 -13.37 -5.56
N LEU A 110 -8.35 -12.49 -4.61
CA LEU A 110 -7.45 -12.80 -3.50
C LEU A 110 -7.86 -14.09 -2.78
N LYS A 111 -9.12 -14.18 -2.36
CA LYS A 111 -9.66 -15.38 -1.69
C LYS A 111 -9.60 -16.62 -2.57
N GLY A 112 -9.87 -16.49 -3.87
CA GLY A 112 -9.77 -17.58 -4.83
C GLY A 112 -8.33 -18.12 -4.95
N HIS A 113 -7.35 -17.24 -5.07
CA HIS A 113 -5.94 -17.63 -5.12
C HIS A 113 -5.49 -18.33 -3.83
N LEU A 114 -5.87 -17.79 -2.66
CA LEU A 114 -5.57 -18.43 -1.38
C LEU A 114 -6.21 -19.82 -1.27
N ALA A 115 -7.46 -19.98 -1.72
CA ALA A 115 -8.15 -21.28 -1.71
C ALA A 115 -7.53 -22.30 -2.67
N ASN A 116 -6.96 -21.85 -3.79
CA ASN A 116 -6.22 -22.68 -4.73
C ASN A 116 -4.82 -23.09 -4.20
N GLY A 117 -4.38 -22.51 -3.08
CA GLY A 117 -3.05 -22.76 -2.52
C GLY A 117 -1.93 -21.98 -3.23
N ASP A 118 -2.26 -20.96 -4.02
CA ASP A 118 -1.30 -20.06 -4.66
C ASP A 118 -0.50 -19.30 -3.59
N ARG A 119 0.72 -18.91 -3.92
CA ARG A 119 1.56 -18.09 -3.05
C ARG A 119 1.22 -16.62 -3.25
N VAL A 120 0.57 -16.01 -2.27
CA VAL A 120 0.03 -14.66 -2.37
C VAL A 120 0.86 -13.65 -1.61
N PHE A 121 1.27 -12.59 -2.30
CA PHE A 121 1.98 -11.44 -1.75
C PHE A 121 1.12 -10.17 -1.78
N ILE A 122 1.16 -9.39 -0.70
CA ILE A 122 0.73 -7.98 -0.74
C ILE A 122 1.98 -7.12 -0.83
N LEU A 123 2.07 -6.28 -1.86
CA LEU A 123 3.24 -5.45 -2.17
C LEU A 123 2.84 -3.98 -2.26
N SER A 124 3.20 -3.15 -1.27
CA SER A 124 2.57 -1.82 -1.11
C SER A 124 3.50 -0.73 -0.58
N GLY A 125 3.32 0.48 -1.09
CA GLY A 125 3.82 1.70 -0.46
C GLY A 125 3.06 2.09 0.82
N GLY A 126 2.00 1.40 1.22
CA GLY A 126 1.35 1.56 2.53
C GLY A 126 2.26 1.13 3.68
N TYR A 127 1.86 1.42 4.92
CA TYR A 127 2.68 1.06 6.08
C TYR A 127 2.36 -0.33 6.62
N ASP A 128 3.40 -1.07 6.97
CA ASP A 128 3.37 -2.42 7.53
C ASP A 128 2.47 -2.54 8.77
N ILE A 129 2.47 -1.51 9.60
CA ILE A 129 1.77 -1.49 10.88
C ILE A 129 0.25 -1.75 10.77
N TYR A 130 -0.41 -1.33 9.68
CA TYR A 130 -1.83 -1.62 9.45
C TYR A 130 -2.05 -2.71 8.40
N ILE A 131 -1.15 -2.88 7.42
CA ILE A 131 -1.26 -3.94 6.40
C ILE A 131 -1.25 -5.33 7.04
N LYS A 132 -0.51 -5.53 8.14
CA LYS A 132 -0.49 -6.79 8.90
C LYS A 132 -1.88 -7.22 9.39
N TYR A 133 -2.75 -6.29 9.76
CA TYR A 133 -4.11 -6.60 10.20
C TYR A 133 -4.99 -7.05 9.04
N PHE A 134 -4.86 -6.39 7.89
CA PHE A 134 -5.52 -6.82 6.66
C PHE A 134 -5.05 -8.22 6.24
N ALA A 135 -3.74 -8.42 6.17
CA ALA A 135 -3.14 -9.69 5.79
C ALA A 135 -3.59 -10.82 6.72
N LYS A 136 -3.56 -10.60 8.04
CA LYS A 136 -4.05 -11.56 9.04
C LYS A 136 -5.53 -11.90 8.83
N TYR A 137 -6.38 -10.89 8.59
CA TYR A 137 -7.82 -11.09 8.42
C TYR A 137 -8.16 -11.92 7.18
N PHE A 138 -7.46 -11.69 6.06
CA PHE A 138 -7.69 -12.42 4.83
C PHE A 138 -6.83 -13.70 4.68
N GLY A 139 -5.93 -13.98 5.62
CA GLY A 139 -5.08 -15.18 5.60
C GLY A 139 -3.86 -15.06 4.67
N VAL A 140 -3.46 -13.84 4.29
CA VAL A 140 -2.24 -13.62 3.52
C VAL A 140 -1.03 -13.70 4.44
N LYS A 141 -0.07 -14.53 4.08
CA LYS A 141 1.13 -14.78 4.90
C LYS A 141 2.29 -13.85 4.57
N GLU A 142 2.36 -13.35 3.34
CA GLU A 142 3.51 -12.63 2.81
C GLU A 142 3.14 -11.19 2.47
N THR A 143 3.78 -10.25 3.15
CA THR A 143 3.57 -8.81 2.91
C THR A 143 4.91 -8.10 2.79
N MET A 144 5.03 -7.22 1.81
CA MET A 144 6.16 -6.34 1.60
C MET A 144 5.63 -4.91 1.49
N SER A 145 5.99 -4.09 2.46
CA SER A 145 5.43 -2.75 2.56
C SER A 145 6.41 -1.78 3.20
N SER A 146 6.12 -0.49 3.08
CA SER A 146 6.94 0.55 3.69
C SER A 146 6.87 0.44 5.22
N LYS A 147 8.01 0.50 5.88
CA LYS A 147 8.09 0.34 7.34
C LYS A 147 8.19 1.69 8.03
N ILE A 148 7.47 1.86 9.14
CA ILE A 148 7.65 3.00 10.04
C ILE A 148 8.84 2.70 10.96
N ALA A 149 9.74 3.68 11.14
CA ALA A 149 10.87 3.54 12.04
C ALA A 149 10.45 3.79 13.49
N PHE A 150 10.79 2.84 14.36
CA PHE A 150 10.66 2.95 15.81
C PHE A 150 12.02 2.74 16.46
N GLN A 151 12.26 3.42 17.58
CA GLN A 151 13.41 3.22 18.45
C GLN A 151 12.94 3.30 19.89
N ASP A 152 13.34 2.34 20.71
CA ASP A 152 12.95 2.22 22.12
C ASP A 152 11.42 2.32 22.34
N GLY A 153 10.66 1.71 21.40
CA GLY A 153 9.20 1.72 21.44
C GLY A 153 8.55 3.05 21.02
N VAL A 154 9.31 4.00 20.45
CA VAL A 154 8.82 5.33 20.07
C VAL A 154 8.99 5.56 18.57
N CYS A 155 7.94 6.08 17.91
CA CYS A 155 7.95 6.42 16.50
C CYS A 155 8.92 7.56 16.20
N LEU A 156 9.83 7.36 15.25
CA LEU A 156 10.79 8.37 14.83
C LEU A 156 10.21 9.41 13.84
N GLY A 157 8.96 9.20 13.39
CA GLY A 157 8.32 10.06 12.37
C GLY A 157 8.99 9.98 11.00
N LYS A 158 9.61 8.85 10.68
CA LYS A 158 10.25 8.58 9.39
C LYS A 158 10.09 7.10 9.02
N MET A 159 10.29 6.78 7.75
CA MET A 159 10.33 5.39 7.30
C MET A 159 11.66 4.73 7.66
N SER A 160 11.62 3.41 7.85
CA SER A 160 12.78 2.53 7.97
C SER A 160 13.04 1.88 6.61
N GLY A 161 14.21 2.10 6.06
CA GLY A 161 14.58 1.55 4.75
C GLY A 161 13.93 2.28 3.56
N LYS A 162 13.85 1.55 2.43
CA LYS A 162 13.29 2.08 1.19
C LYS A 162 11.75 2.08 1.22
N ASP A 163 11.14 3.05 0.54
CA ASP A 163 9.69 3.07 0.30
C ASP A 163 9.34 1.97 -0.73
N CYS A 164 8.40 1.09 -0.41
CA CYS A 164 8.02 -0.04 -1.27
C CYS A 164 7.10 0.43 -2.41
N MET A 165 7.66 1.23 -3.31
CA MET A 165 6.99 1.81 -4.48
C MET A 165 7.88 1.69 -5.73
N ARG A 166 7.27 1.68 -6.91
CA ARG A 166 7.95 1.68 -8.21
C ARG A 166 9.01 0.56 -8.30
N GLU A 167 10.26 0.90 -8.66
CA GLU A 167 11.38 -0.04 -8.79
C GLU A 167 11.69 -0.78 -7.49
N ASN A 168 11.46 -0.14 -6.33
CA ASN A 168 11.65 -0.82 -5.05
C ASN A 168 10.67 -1.99 -4.84
N LYS A 169 9.47 -1.96 -5.43
CA LYS A 169 8.58 -3.13 -5.46
C LYS A 169 9.24 -4.29 -6.21
N VAL A 170 9.87 -4.00 -7.35
CA VAL A 170 10.58 -5.01 -8.14
C VAL A 170 11.73 -5.62 -7.34
N GLU A 171 12.55 -4.79 -6.68
CA GLU A 171 13.66 -5.27 -5.84
C GLU A 171 13.15 -6.20 -4.71
N CYS A 172 12.03 -5.86 -4.08
CA CYS A 172 11.45 -6.66 -3.01
C CYS A 172 10.97 -8.03 -3.48
N ILE A 173 10.29 -8.12 -4.62
CA ILE A 173 9.63 -9.34 -5.08
C ILE A 173 10.53 -10.22 -5.94
N ARG A 174 11.52 -9.66 -6.63
CA ARG A 174 12.39 -10.39 -7.56
C ARG A 174 12.98 -11.71 -7.01
N PRO A 175 13.42 -11.79 -5.74
CA PRO A 175 13.96 -13.03 -5.18
C PRO A 175 12.94 -14.18 -5.10
N TYR A 176 11.67 -13.91 -5.31
CA TYR A 176 10.58 -14.87 -5.18
C TYR A 176 9.97 -15.25 -6.53
N LEU A 177 10.40 -14.64 -7.64
CA LEU A 177 9.84 -14.88 -8.99
C LEU A 177 10.57 -16.02 -9.73
N ASP A 178 10.90 -17.11 -9.05
CA ASP A 178 11.67 -18.21 -9.64
C ASP A 178 10.75 -19.30 -10.22
N GLY A 179 10.57 -19.28 -11.55
CA GLY A 179 10.10 -20.43 -12.33
C GLY A 179 8.64 -20.84 -12.20
N GLU A 180 7.82 -20.10 -11.44
CA GLU A 180 6.38 -20.30 -11.30
C GLU A 180 5.62 -19.26 -12.13
N ASP A 181 4.39 -19.62 -12.61
CA ASP A 181 3.50 -18.67 -13.26
C ASP A 181 3.20 -17.50 -12.30
N THR A 182 3.32 -16.29 -12.80
CA THR A 182 3.22 -15.05 -12.00
C THR A 182 2.04 -14.20 -12.43
N ILE A 183 1.27 -13.68 -11.45
CA ILE A 183 0.16 -12.75 -11.68
C ILE A 183 0.36 -11.50 -10.82
N CYS A 184 0.10 -10.32 -11.38
CA CYS A 184 0.12 -9.07 -10.62
C CYS A 184 -1.15 -8.26 -10.83
N TYR A 185 -1.78 -7.85 -9.73
CA TYR A 185 -2.93 -6.94 -9.70
C TYR A 185 -2.51 -5.58 -9.17
N THR A 186 -2.73 -4.51 -9.94
CA THR A 186 -2.44 -3.13 -9.55
C THR A 186 -3.35 -2.13 -10.28
N ASP A 187 -3.63 -0.99 -9.66
CA ASP A 187 -4.32 0.15 -10.28
C ASP A 187 -3.35 1.16 -10.91
N SER A 188 -2.07 1.05 -10.59
CA SER A 188 -1.10 2.13 -10.81
C SER A 188 -0.17 1.90 -12.00
N GLN A 189 -0.13 2.89 -12.90
CA GLN A 189 0.86 2.95 -13.97
C GLN A 189 2.31 3.00 -13.43
N SER A 190 2.51 3.47 -12.20
CA SER A 190 3.84 3.48 -11.57
C SER A 190 4.41 2.08 -11.33
N ASP A 191 3.58 1.04 -11.39
CA ASP A 191 3.97 -0.37 -11.26
C ASP A 191 4.30 -1.04 -12.62
N LEU A 192 4.37 -0.27 -13.71
CA LEU A 192 4.81 -0.80 -15.02
C LEU A 192 6.11 -1.61 -14.98
N PRO A 193 7.14 -1.23 -14.19
CA PRO A 193 8.34 -2.05 -14.06
C PRO A 193 8.03 -3.45 -13.51
N LEU A 194 7.09 -3.58 -12.59
CA LEU A 194 6.63 -4.85 -12.02
C LEU A 194 5.75 -5.63 -13.01
N LEU A 195 4.79 -4.94 -13.66
CA LEU A 195 3.88 -5.57 -14.63
C LEU A 195 4.61 -6.19 -15.84
N LYS A 196 5.78 -5.64 -16.21
CA LYS A 196 6.62 -6.18 -17.29
C LYS A 196 7.41 -7.44 -16.90
N LEU A 197 7.44 -7.80 -15.62
CA LEU A 197 8.17 -8.96 -15.10
C LEU A 197 7.27 -10.16 -14.85
N VAL A 198 5.96 -9.98 -14.85
CA VAL A 198 4.99 -11.04 -14.57
C VAL A 198 4.36 -11.57 -15.84
N ASP A 199 3.92 -12.83 -15.82
CA ASP A 199 3.29 -13.48 -16.97
C ASP A 199 1.87 -12.97 -17.22
N GLU A 200 1.13 -12.67 -16.16
CA GLU A 200 -0.25 -12.20 -16.24
C GLU A 200 -0.43 -10.85 -15.50
N PRO A 201 -0.18 -9.70 -16.18
CA PRO A 201 -0.48 -8.39 -15.64
C PRO A 201 -1.99 -8.12 -15.68
N VAL A 202 -2.56 -7.68 -14.55
CA VAL A 202 -3.99 -7.34 -14.42
C VAL A 202 -4.11 -5.95 -13.81
N VAL A 203 -4.74 -5.03 -14.53
CA VAL A 203 -4.97 -3.67 -14.07
C VAL A 203 -6.35 -3.57 -13.43
N VAL A 204 -6.41 -2.97 -12.26
CA VAL A 204 -7.65 -2.69 -11.54
C VAL A 204 -8.02 -1.24 -11.74
N SER A 205 -9.27 -0.96 -12.09
CA SER A 205 -9.73 0.41 -12.35
C SER A 205 -11.14 0.66 -11.81
N HIS A 206 -11.41 1.92 -11.48
CA HIS A 206 -12.71 2.39 -11.02
C HIS A 206 -13.46 3.02 -12.20
N ASP A 207 -14.74 2.69 -12.34
CA ASP A 207 -15.72 3.19 -13.32
C ASP A 207 -15.41 2.95 -14.80
N SER A 208 -14.14 3.01 -15.23
CA SER A 208 -13.78 2.90 -16.65
C SER A 208 -12.42 2.23 -16.84
N SER A 209 -12.19 1.75 -18.07
CA SER A 209 -10.88 1.21 -18.46
C SER A 209 -9.79 2.28 -18.42
N GLN A 210 -8.57 1.84 -18.13
CA GLN A 210 -7.38 2.69 -18.14
C GLN A 210 -6.72 2.64 -19.52
N HIS A 211 -6.65 3.77 -20.21
CA HIS A 211 -6.09 3.87 -21.54
C HIS A 211 -4.63 3.36 -21.64
N TRP A 212 -3.81 3.62 -20.60
CA TRP A 212 -2.44 3.10 -20.58
C TRP A 212 -2.41 1.57 -20.50
N ALA A 213 -3.37 0.93 -19.82
CA ALA A 213 -3.47 -0.53 -19.75
C ALA A 213 -3.95 -1.13 -21.10
N GLU A 214 -4.85 -0.44 -21.80
CA GLU A 214 -5.29 -0.80 -23.15
C GLU A 214 -4.12 -0.77 -24.15
N ASN A 215 -3.28 0.28 -24.09
CA ASN A 215 -2.10 0.40 -24.92
C ASN A 215 -1.09 -0.74 -24.72
N HIS A 216 -1.03 -1.30 -23.52
CA HIS A 216 -0.22 -2.48 -23.21
C HIS A 216 -0.95 -3.81 -23.41
N LYS A 217 -2.23 -3.79 -23.78
CA LYS A 217 -3.10 -4.98 -23.93
C LYS A 217 -3.20 -5.79 -22.62
N TYR A 218 -3.14 -5.11 -21.46
CA TYR A 218 -3.29 -5.76 -20.17
C TYR A 218 -4.76 -6.06 -19.87
N LYS A 219 -5.02 -7.18 -19.22
CA LYS A 219 -6.35 -7.49 -18.68
C LYS A 219 -6.77 -6.44 -17.67
N GLN A 220 -8.07 -6.11 -17.63
CA GLN A 220 -8.58 -5.12 -16.69
C GLN A 220 -9.75 -5.70 -15.86
N ILE A 221 -9.78 -5.34 -14.59
CA ILE A 221 -10.92 -5.53 -13.68
C ILE A 221 -11.48 -4.15 -13.40
N ILE A 222 -12.68 -3.88 -13.93
CA ILE A 222 -13.39 -2.63 -13.70
C ILE A 222 -14.41 -2.86 -12.59
N TRP A 223 -14.42 -1.97 -11.60
CA TRP A 223 -15.38 -2.01 -10.49
C TRP A 223 -16.05 -0.64 -10.30
N ASN A 224 -17.26 -0.64 -9.74
CA ASN A 224 -18.11 0.55 -9.50
C ASN A 224 -18.45 0.63 -8.02
#